data_d997cab0e2b8f9da8493aed4c2f0106e
#
_entry.id   d997cab0e2b8f9da8493aed4c2f0106e
#
_cell.length_a   1.000
_cell.length_b   1.000
_cell.length_c   1.000
_cell.angle_alpha   90.00
_cell.angle_beta   90.00
_cell.angle_gamma   90.00
#
_symmetry.space_group_name_H-M   'P 1'
#
loop_
_entity.id
_entity.type
_entity.pdbx_description
1 polymer ?
#
loop_
_entity_poly.entity_id
_entity_poly.type
_entity_poly.pdbx_seq_one_letter_code
_entity_poly.pdbx_strand_id
1 'polypeptide(L)'
;MKSPVRHMFNGIASRYDFLNHFLSCYQDVLWRRYCCKYLKKLMAVDGIAPENAGCMTSNAPKVADNAVENARKVRLLDLCGGTGDFAHTFRKIFEGGCACCSAKMNPQKGTAQFLSQNGTAREFVVEPAVIGDFSYGMLAEVKPKKIDAHAVQLDAMKMPFAERQFDVILNGFGMRNVPDARGALLESYRVLDAGGYLCVLEFFSPRNLFNKFFYKVLAPLFIPVMGAFFSGKRDAYEYLVNSIIRFLSVDDFCKMAEECGFEVKKVKMFDGGISFGVFLHKPVSAA
;
A
#
# COMPACT_ATOMS: atom_id res chain seq x y z
N MET A 1 16.07 8.97 19.27
CA MET A 1 16.94 9.78 18.40
C MET A 1 16.09 10.40 17.29
N LYS A 2 16.24 11.71 17.03
CA LYS A 2 15.57 12.37 15.88
C LYS A 2 16.30 11.93 14.62
N SER A 3 15.75 11.00 13.86
CA SER A 3 16.35 10.53 12.61
C SER A 3 16.44 11.69 11.59
N PRO A 4 17.59 11.94 10.95
CA PRO A 4 17.74 12.95 9.89
C PRO A 4 16.68 12.77 8.77
N VAL A 5 16.35 11.51 8.46
CA VAL A 5 15.33 11.12 7.47
C VAL A 5 13.95 11.65 7.85
N ARG A 6 13.56 11.57 9.13
CA ARG A 6 12.28 12.11 9.61
C ARG A 6 12.18 13.63 9.43
N HIS A 7 13.26 14.37 9.72
CA HIS A 7 13.30 15.82 9.51
C HIS A 7 13.14 16.19 8.03
N MET A 8 13.78 15.43 7.16
CA MET A 8 13.69 15.62 5.72
C MET A 8 12.25 15.43 5.24
N PHE A 9 11.60 14.30 5.58
CA PHE A 9 10.20 14.02 5.19
C PHE A 9 9.22 15.05 5.75
N ASN A 10 9.33 15.45 7.01
CA ASN A 10 8.51 16.52 7.58
C ASN A 10 8.65 17.83 6.80
N GLY A 11 9.85 18.12 6.28
CA GLY A 11 10.13 19.37 5.56
C GLY A 11 9.65 19.41 4.10
N ILE A 12 9.28 18.28 3.51
CA ILE A 12 8.79 18.20 2.12
C ILE A 12 7.32 17.74 2.04
N ALA A 13 6.66 17.43 3.17
CA ALA A 13 5.36 16.76 3.23
C ALA A 13 4.30 17.41 2.32
N SER A 14 4.12 18.74 2.38
CA SER A 14 3.13 19.47 1.59
C SER A 14 3.34 19.44 0.06
N ARG A 15 4.55 19.07 -0.39
CA ARG A 15 4.89 18.99 -1.83
C ARG A 15 5.26 17.57 -2.25
N TYR A 16 5.25 16.64 -1.31
CA TYR A 16 5.74 15.27 -1.51
C TYR A 16 5.03 14.56 -2.66
N ASP A 17 3.71 14.58 -2.66
CA ASP A 17 2.92 13.91 -3.70
C ASP A 17 3.16 14.53 -5.08
N PHE A 18 3.13 15.86 -5.17
CA PHE A 18 3.43 16.56 -6.42
C PHE A 18 4.79 16.16 -6.98
N LEU A 19 5.82 16.13 -6.10
CA LEU A 19 7.17 15.78 -6.51
C LEU A 19 7.30 14.33 -6.96
N ASN A 20 6.66 13.39 -6.25
CA ASN A 20 6.66 11.98 -6.63
C ASN A 20 5.96 11.77 -7.97
N HIS A 21 4.77 12.35 -8.16
CA HIS A 21 4.03 12.25 -9.41
C HIS A 21 4.81 12.87 -10.57
N PHE A 22 5.41 14.02 -10.35
CA PHE A 22 6.22 14.71 -11.37
C PHE A 22 7.47 13.91 -11.74
N LEU A 23 8.26 13.45 -10.76
CA LEU A 23 9.50 12.70 -11.00
C LEU A 23 9.25 11.33 -11.62
N SER A 24 8.12 10.70 -11.32
CA SER A 24 7.72 9.42 -11.92
C SER A 24 6.96 9.60 -13.23
N CYS A 25 6.75 10.84 -13.71
CA CYS A 25 5.84 11.13 -14.82
C CYS A 25 4.46 10.49 -14.61
N TYR A 26 3.91 10.53 -13.39
CA TYR A 26 2.66 9.91 -12.98
C TYR A 26 2.63 8.37 -13.08
N GLN A 27 3.77 7.72 -13.32
CA GLN A 27 3.84 6.25 -13.37
C GLN A 27 3.54 5.62 -12.00
N ASP A 28 3.91 6.28 -10.91
CA ASP A 28 3.61 5.83 -9.55
C ASP A 28 2.11 5.61 -9.30
N VAL A 29 1.23 6.41 -9.90
CA VAL A 29 -0.23 6.22 -9.85
C VAL A 29 -0.63 4.94 -10.59
N LEU A 30 -0.04 4.68 -11.76
CA LEU A 30 -0.33 3.47 -12.54
C LEU A 30 0.20 2.22 -11.84
N TRP A 31 1.39 2.28 -11.22
CA TRP A 31 1.94 1.18 -10.46
C TRP A 31 1.09 0.83 -9.23
N ARG A 32 0.65 1.84 -8.43
CA ARG A 32 -0.27 1.62 -7.31
C ARG A 32 -1.59 0.99 -7.78
N ARG A 33 -2.16 1.51 -8.88
CA ARG A 33 -3.40 0.94 -9.45
C ARG A 33 -3.23 -0.51 -9.89
N TYR A 34 -2.10 -0.84 -10.53
CA TYR A 34 -1.79 -2.22 -10.88
C TYR A 34 -1.73 -3.11 -9.63
N CYS A 35 -0.96 -2.68 -8.62
CA CYS A 35 -0.80 -3.43 -7.38
C CYS A 35 -2.16 -3.72 -6.71
N CYS A 36 -3.02 -2.71 -6.58
CA CYS A 36 -4.33 -2.89 -5.98
C CYS A 36 -5.24 -3.83 -6.79
N LYS A 37 -5.24 -3.70 -8.14
CA LYS A 37 -6.01 -4.61 -9.00
C LYS A 37 -5.53 -6.05 -8.90
N TYR A 38 -4.21 -6.25 -8.81
CA TYR A 38 -3.65 -7.58 -8.70
C TYR A 38 -3.92 -8.20 -7.32
N LEU A 39 -3.82 -7.41 -6.23
CA LEU A 39 -4.25 -7.85 -4.90
C LEU A 39 -5.71 -8.29 -4.88
N LYS A 40 -6.61 -7.48 -5.47
CA LYS A 40 -8.03 -7.82 -5.55
C LYS A 40 -8.24 -9.17 -6.26
N LYS A 41 -7.48 -9.43 -7.34
CA LYS A 41 -7.52 -10.71 -8.05
C LYS A 41 -7.00 -11.86 -7.18
N LEU A 42 -5.90 -11.69 -6.46
CA LEU A 42 -5.36 -12.73 -5.58
C LEU A 42 -6.36 -13.08 -4.48
N MET A 43 -6.91 -12.07 -3.80
CA MET A 43 -7.87 -12.28 -2.72
C MET A 43 -9.18 -12.95 -3.19
N ALA A 44 -9.59 -12.72 -4.46
CA ALA A 44 -10.74 -13.38 -5.04
C ALA A 44 -10.48 -14.85 -5.39
N VAL A 45 -9.24 -15.19 -5.81
CA VAL A 45 -8.88 -16.57 -6.21
C VAL A 45 -8.62 -17.46 -4.99
N ASP A 46 -7.93 -16.94 -3.96
CA ASP A 46 -7.55 -17.75 -2.80
C ASP A 46 -8.74 -18.05 -1.87
N GLY A 47 -9.95 -17.63 -2.26
CA GLY A 47 -11.21 -18.06 -1.65
C GLY A 47 -11.21 -17.95 -0.12
N ILE A 48 -10.53 -16.94 0.44
CA ILE A 48 -10.51 -16.70 1.88
C ILE A 48 -11.94 -16.34 2.27
N ALA A 49 -12.77 -17.37 2.41
CA ALA A 49 -14.15 -17.27 2.90
C ALA A 49 -14.10 -16.85 4.38
N PRO A 50 -15.05 -16.04 4.85
CA PRO A 50 -15.22 -15.83 6.28
C PRO A 50 -15.47 -17.17 6.95
N GLU A 51 -14.82 -17.47 8.08
CA GLU A 51 -14.97 -18.70 8.86
C GLU A 51 -16.41 -19.00 9.34
N ASN A 52 -17.41 -18.19 8.97
CA ASN A 52 -18.80 -18.30 9.35
C ASN A 52 -19.78 -18.49 8.19
N ALA A 53 -19.34 -19.01 7.03
CA ALA A 53 -20.29 -19.47 6.00
C ALA A 53 -20.82 -20.86 6.37
N GLY A 54 -21.68 -20.93 7.38
CA GLY A 54 -22.46 -22.14 7.68
C GLY A 54 -23.26 -22.59 6.45
N CYS A 55 -23.18 -23.86 6.15
CA CYS A 55 -23.91 -24.57 5.13
C CYS A 55 -25.38 -24.08 4.99
N MET A 56 -25.67 -23.37 3.89
CA MET A 56 -27.06 -23.04 3.55
C MET A 56 -27.58 -23.99 2.51
N THR A 57 -28.50 -24.84 2.96
CA THR A 57 -29.43 -25.65 2.14
C THR A 57 -30.30 -24.73 1.29
N SER A 58 -30.50 -25.17 0.05
CA SER A 58 -31.36 -24.61 -0.99
C SER A 58 -32.72 -24.17 -0.49
N ASN A 59 -33.04 -22.89 -0.51
CA ASN A 59 -34.36 -22.32 -0.82
C ASN A 59 -34.19 -20.78 -0.98
N ALA A 60 -34.27 -20.32 -2.20
CA ALA A 60 -34.25 -18.89 -2.49
C ALA A 60 -35.54 -18.23 -1.99
N PRO A 61 -35.48 -17.09 -1.29
CA PRO A 61 -36.16 -15.92 -1.82
C PRO A 61 -35.53 -14.54 -1.48
N LYS A 62 -35.83 -13.58 -2.32
CA LYS A 62 -35.76 -12.10 -2.16
C LYS A 62 -34.37 -11.49 -2.01
N VAL A 63 -33.83 -11.21 -3.18
CA VAL A 63 -32.59 -10.48 -3.50
C VAL A 63 -32.85 -8.98 -3.38
N ALA A 64 -32.61 -8.35 -2.25
CA ALA A 64 -32.35 -6.90 -2.20
C ALA A 64 -31.64 -6.41 -0.91
N ASP A 65 -31.94 -6.99 0.27
CA ASP A 65 -31.44 -6.43 1.54
C ASP A 65 -30.17 -7.13 2.08
N ASN A 66 -29.84 -8.34 1.62
CA ASN A 66 -28.75 -9.17 2.15
C ASN A 66 -27.41 -9.02 1.42
N ALA A 67 -27.34 -8.19 0.38
CA ALA A 67 -26.12 -8.09 -0.44
C ALA A 67 -24.95 -7.35 0.26
N VAL A 68 -25.22 -6.54 1.26
CA VAL A 68 -24.21 -5.83 2.07
C VAL A 68 -23.76 -6.68 3.27
N GLU A 69 -24.64 -7.53 3.78
CA GLU A 69 -24.33 -8.42 4.91
C GLU A 69 -23.31 -9.52 4.56
N ASN A 70 -23.20 -9.89 3.27
CA ASN A 70 -22.31 -10.93 2.78
C ASN A 70 -20.99 -10.41 2.17
N ALA A 71 -20.78 -9.09 2.12
CA ALA A 71 -19.53 -8.54 1.60
C ALA A 71 -18.39 -8.75 2.61
N ARG A 72 -17.24 -9.27 2.11
CA ARG A 72 -16.06 -9.46 2.94
C ARG A 72 -15.48 -8.14 3.41
N LYS A 73 -15.37 -7.95 4.71
CA LYS A 73 -14.67 -6.81 5.31
C LYS A 73 -13.18 -6.99 5.14
N VAL A 74 -12.48 -5.91 4.80
CA VAL A 74 -11.03 -5.87 4.61
C VAL A 74 -10.43 -4.85 5.55
N ARG A 75 -9.59 -5.31 6.47
CA ARG A 75 -8.81 -4.50 7.41
C ARG A 75 -7.49 -4.13 6.74
N LEU A 76 -7.28 -2.85 6.47
CA LEU A 76 -6.17 -2.33 5.68
C LEU A 76 -5.19 -1.52 6.53
N LEU A 77 -3.89 -1.86 6.45
CA LEU A 77 -2.79 -1.04 6.92
C LEU A 77 -1.98 -0.51 5.72
N ASP A 78 -1.81 0.80 5.61
CA ASP A 78 -0.85 1.45 4.72
C ASP A 78 0.40 1.80 5.54
N LEU A 79 1.39 0.92 5.51
CA LEU A 79 2.61 0.98 6.31
C LEU A 79 3.65 1.87 5.62
N CYS A 80 4.20 2.85 6.33
CA CYS A 80 4.95 3.98 5.76
C CYS A 80 4.10 4.71 4.70
N GLY A 81 2.80 4.83 4.99
CA GLY A 81 1.78 5.29 4.04
C GLY A 81 1.85 6.78 3.72
N GLY A 82 2.62 7.54 4.50
CA GLY A 82 2.86 8.96 4.26
C GLY A 82 1.55 9.75 4.21
N THR A 83 1.23 10.27 3.04
CA THR A 83 0.01 11.06 2.77
C THR A 83 -1.22 10.21 2.45
N GLY A 84 -1.09 8.87 2.42
CA GLY A 84 -2.20 7.91 2.23
C GLY A 84 -2.62 7.63 0.79
N ASP A 85 -1.81 7.96 -0.19
CA ASP A 85 -2.15 7.76 -1.62
C ASP A 85 -2.38 6.30 -1.99
N PHE A 86 -1.65 5.36 -1.35
CA PHE A 86 -1.81 3.96 -1.66
C PHE A 86 -3.12 3.42 -1.07
N ALA A 87 -3.41 3.73 0.19
CA ALA A 87 -4.69 3.40 0.83
C ALA A 87 -5.89 3.98 0.04
N HIS A 88 -5.79 5.24 -0.42
CA HIS A 88 -6.81 5.88 -1.24
C HIS A 88 -7.05 5.13 -2.56
N THR A 89 -5.97 4.74 -3.25
CA THR A 89 -6.03 3.97 -4.49
C THR A 89 -6.66 2.59 -4.25
N PHE A 90 -6.28 1.93 -3.15
CA PHE A 90 -6.82 0.64 -2.78
C PHE A 90 -8.33 0.71 -2.55
N ARG A 91 -8.80 1.62 -1.70
CA ARG A 91 -10.22 1.80 -1.44
C ARG A 91 -11.02 2.04 -2.71
N LYS A 92 -10.56 2.92 -3.60
CA LYS A 92 -11.21 3.18 -4.89
C LYS A 92 -11.38 1.93 -5.75
N ILE A 93 -10.40 1.02 -5.75
CA ILE A 93 -10.42 -0.19 -6.58
C ILE A 93 -11.27 -1.28 -5.94
N PHE A 94 -11.19 -1.44 -4.62
CA PHE A 94 -11.93 -2.48 -3.91
C PHE A 94 -13.40 -2.14 -3.74
N GLU A 95 -13.73 -0.90 -3.49
CA GLU A 95 -15.11 -0.43 -3.32
C GLU A 95 -15.85 -0.19 -4.65
N GLY A 96 -15.20 -0.51 -5.78
CA GLY A 96 -15.78 -0.32 -7.10
C GLY A 96 -15.83 1.17 -7.46
N GLY A 97 -14.74 1.73 -7.93
CA GLY A 97 -14.62 3.15 -8.26
C GLY A 97 -15.59 3.58 -9.37
N CYS A 98 -16.80 3.96 -8.97
CA CYS A 98 -17.67 4.78 -9.77
C CYS A 98 -17.50 6.24 -9.33
N ALA A 99 -17.16 7.11 -10.26
CA ALA A 99 -17.12 8.57 -10.04
C ALA A 99 -18.48 9.15 -9.59
N CYS A 100 -19.54 8.34 -9.62
CA CYS A 100 -20.90 8.71 -9.20
C CYS A 100 -21.25 8.24 -7.77
N CYS A 101 -20.36 7.49 -7.07
CA CYS A 101 -20.57 7.16 -5.66
C CYS A 101 -20.10 8.27 -4.70
N SER A 102 -20.07 9.51 -5.16
CA SER A 102 -20.29 10.67 -4.27
C SER A 102 -21.75 10.62 -3.84
N ALA A 103 -22.07 9.61 -3.02
CA ALA A 103 -23.43 9.45 -2.50
C ALA A 103 -23.79 10.73 -1.75
N LYS A 104 -24.75 11.46 -2.28
CA LYS A 104 -25.52 12.40 -1.48
C LYS A 104 -26.07 11.58 -0.32
N MET A 105 -25.48 11.71 0.86
CA MET A 105 -26.07 11.22 2.09
C MET A 105 -27.45 11.86 2.17
N ASN A 106 -28.47 11.03 2.12
CA ASN A 106 -29.78 11.45 2.56
C ASN A 106 -29.85 11.22 4.08
N PRO A 107 -29.83 12.26 4.90
CA PRO A 107 -29.77 12.13 6.35
C PRO A 107 -31.02 11.52 6.97
N GLN A 108 -32.07 11.26 6.21
CA GLN A 108 -33.38 10.80 6.70
C GLN A 108 -33.62 9.28 6.61
N LYS A 109 -32.69 8.51 5.97
CA LYS A 109 -32.79 7.05 5.95
C LYS A 109 -31.41 6.49 6.30
N GLY A 110 -31.23 6.05 7.54
CA GLY A 110 -30.00 5.54 8.13
C GLY A 110 -29.46 4.22 7.55
N THR A 111 -29.65 3.98 6.26
CA THR A 111 -29.11 2.83 5.52
C THR A 111 -28.55 3.30 4.20
N ALA A 112 -27.24 3.36 4.08
CA ALA A 112 -26.57 3.61 2.81
C ALA A 112 -26.70 2.36 1.91
N GLN A 113 -27.62 2.38 0.96
CA GLN A 113 -27.69 1.37 -0.10
C GLN A 113 -26.51 1.59 -1.07
N PHE A 114 -25.53 0.74 -0.99
CA PHE A 114 -24.37 0.72 -1.89
C PHE A 114 -24.53 -0.37 -2.94
N LEU A 115 -25.37 -0.14 -3.92
CA LEU A 115 -25.44 -0.98 -5.11
C LEU A 115 -24.37 -0.50 -6.12
N SER A 116 -23.64 -1.43 -6.75
CA SER A 116 -22.88 -1.10 -7.95
C SER A 116 -23.87 -0.75 -9.06
N GLN A 117 -23.47 0.09 -10.03
CA GLN A 117 -24.37 0.45 -11.15
C GLN A 117 -24.89 -0.73 -11.97
N ASN A 118 -24.32 -1.92 -11.80
CA ASN A 118 -24.71 -3.15 -12.50
C ASN A 118 -25.51 -4.12 -11.61
N GLY A 119 -25.96 -3.70 -10.42
CA GLY A 119 -26.77 -4.56 -9.53
C GLY A 119 -26.02 -5.77 -8.92
N THR A 120 -24.70 -5.86 -9.09
CA THR A 120 -23.88 -6.93 -8.49
C THR A 120 -23.53 -6.57 -7.05
N ALA A 121 -23.65 -7.53 -6.12
CA ALA A 121 -23.22 -7.37 -4.75
C ALA A 121 -21.72 -6.98 -4.68
N ARG A 122 -21.35 -6.13 -3.72
CA ARG A 122 -19.94 -5.83 -3.49
C ARG A 122 -19.24 -7.07 -2.94
N GLU A 123 -18.18 -7.46 -3.58
CA GLU A 123 -17.33 -8.57 -3.15
C GLU A 123 -16.55 -8.23 -1.87
N PHE A 124 -16.13 -6.94 -1.73
CA PHE A 124 -15.34 -6.46 -0.62
C PHE A 124 -15.85 -5.11 -0.08
N VAL A 125 -15.78 -4.94 1.24
CA VAL A 125 -15.98 -3.67 1.95
C VAL A 125 -14.70 -3.37 2.71
N VAL A 126 -14.06 -2.24 2.44
CA VAL A 126 -12.84 -1.83 3.13
C VAL A 126 -13.22 -1.05 4.38
N GLU A 127 -12.82 -1.53 5.56
CA GLU A 127 -12.96 -0.77 6.81
C GLU A 127 -12.14 0.53 6.76
N PRO A 128 -12.35 1.51 7.66
CA PRO A 128 -11.50 2.68 7.74
C PRO A 128 -10.03 2.26 7.77
N ALA A 129 -9.25 2.70 6.79
CA ALA A 129 -7.86 2.27 6.66
C ALA A 129 -7.01 2.81 7.82
N VAL A 130 -6.00 2.06 8.25
CA VAL A 130 -4.96 2.59 9.12
C VAL A 130 -3.80 3.05 8.25
N ILE A 131 -3.41 4.33 8.36
CA ILE A 131 -2.22 4.88 7.70
C ILE A 131 -1.16 5.08 8.76
N GLY A 132 -0.14 4.21 8.74
CA GLY A 132 0.96 4.22 9.69
C GLY A 132 2.21 4.85 9.09
N ASP A 133 2.77 5.86 9.75
CA ASP A 133 4.04 6.47 9.32
C ASP A 133 4.81 6.99 10.54
N PHE A 134 6.15 7.05 10.43
CA PHE A 134 6.99 7.61 11.48
C PHE A 134 7.03 9.16 11.44
N SER A 135 6.65 9.76 10.32
CA SER A 135 6.64 11.20 10.08
C SER A 135 5.27 11.80 10.36
N TYR A 136 5.17 12.56 11.44
CA TYR A 136 3.92 13.28 11.74
C TYR A 136 3.53 14.29 10.64
N GLY A 137 4.53 14.96 10.03
CA GLY A 137 4.27 15.91 8.94
C GLY A 137 3.61 15.26 7.74
N MET A 138 3.99 14.02 7.40
CA MET A 138 3.36 13.25 6.33
C MET A 138 1.92 12.87 6.69
N LEU A 139 1.69 12.40 7.91
CA LEU A 139 0.35 12.03 8.39
C LEU A 139 -0.62 13.21 8.46
N ALA A 140 -0.14 14.42 8.69
CA ALA A 140 -0.96 15.63 8.72
C ALA A 140 -1.61 15.91 7.35
N GLU A 141 -0.99 15.47 6.25
CA GLU A 141 -1.52 15.63 4.89
C GLU A 141 -2.63 14.61 4.53
N VAL A 142 -2.91 13.63 5.39
CA VAL A 142 -3.99 12.64 5.16
C VAL A 142 -5.36 13.29 5.31
N LYS A 143 -5.57 14.12 6.33
CA LYS A 143 -6.87 14.77 6.60
C LYS A 143 -7.41 15.60 5.43
N PRO A 144 -6.60 16.46 4.78
CA PRO A 144 -7.06 17.26 3.64
C PRO A 144 -7.59 16.40 2.48
N LYS A 145 -7.09 15.18 2.33
CA LYS A 145 -7.51 14.28 1.24
C LYS A 145 -8.87 13.60 1.45
N LYS A 146 -9.48 13.77 2.65
CA LYS A 146 -10.78 13.17 3.00
C LYS A 146 -10.83 11.65 2.78
N ILE A 147 -9.72 10.98 3.05
CA ILE A 147 -9.64 9.51 3.04
C ILE A 147 -10.30 9.01 4.33
N ASP A 148 -11.18 8.02 4.22
CA ASP A 148 -11.73 7.35 5.40
C ASP A 148 -10.64 6.45 6.02
N ALA A 149 -9.85 7.04 6.91
CA ALA A 149 -8.68 6.43 7.50
C ALA A 149 -8.30 7.04 8.86
N HIS A 150 -7.62 6.24 9.65
CA HIS A 150 -6.97 6.64 10.91
C HIS A 150 -5.47 6.81 10.67
N ALA A 151 -4.95 8.01 10.92
CA ALA A 151 -3.51 8.29 10.85
C ALA A 151 -2.84 7.95 12.18
N VAL A 152 -1.84 7.07 12.17
CA VAL A 152 -1.13 6.59 13.38
C VAL A 152 0.37 6.79 13.20
N GLN A 153 0.98 7.55 14.12
CA GLN A 153 2.44 7.66 14.13
C GLN A 153 3.04 6.41 14.75
N LEU A 154 3.85 5.67 13.99
CA LEU A 154 4.42 4.39 14.43
C LEU A 154 5.82 4.14 13.85
N ASP A 155 6.51 3.18 14.45
CA ASP A 155 7.72 2.57 13.93
C ASP A 155 7.36 1.26 13.25
N ALA A 156 7.75 1.10 11.98
CA ALA A 156 7.47 -0.10 11.20
C ALA A 156 8.11 -1.39 11.78
N MET A 157 9.17 -1.23 12.59
CA MET A 157 9.86 -2.34 13.26
C MET A 157 9.23 -2.72 14.62
N LYS A 158 8.28 -1.91 15.10
CA LYS A 158 7.59 -2.15 16.37
C LYS A 158 6.19 -1.50 16.33
N MET A 159 5.27 -2.17 15.66
CA MET A 159 3.93 -1.64 15.46
C MET A 159 3.04 -1.80 16.71
N PRO A 160 2.25 -0.78 17.09
CA PRO A 160 1.39 -0.82 18.27
C PRO A 160 0.06 -1.57 17.99
N PHE A 161 0.12 -2.67 17.27
CA PHE A 161 -1.04 -3.47 16.90
C PHE A 161 -0.93 -4.89 17.43
N ALA A 162 -2.08 -5.52 17.67
CA ALA A 162 -2.16 -6.93 18.02
C ALA A 162 -1.74 -7.82 16.83
N GLU A 163 -1.48 -9.08 17.10
CA GLU A 163 -1.29 -10.10 16.06
C GLU A 163 -2.56 -10.27 15.24
N ARG A 164 -2.41 -10.60 13.94
CA ARG A 164 -3.52 -10.91 13.04
C ARG A 164 -4.61 -9.83 12.94
N GLN A 165 -4.21 -8.56 13.00
CA GLN A 165 -5.14 -7.45 13.01
C GLN A 165 -5.51 -6.96 11.61
N PHE A 166 -4.73 -7.27 10.58
CA PHE A 166 -4.92 -6.79 9.22
C PHE A 166 -5.00 -7.91 8.19
N ASP A 167 -5.85 -7.76 7.18
CA ASP A 167 -5.96 -8.68 6.05
C ASP A 167 -5.02 -8.28 4.91
N VAL A 168 -4.76 -6.98 4.78
CA VAL A 168 -3.87 -6.42 3.77
C VAL A 168 -2.97 -5.36 4.38
N ILE A 169 -1.68 -5.45 4.05
CA ILE A 169 -0.70 -4.41 4.32
C ILE A 169 -0.17 -3.91 2.98
N LEU A 170 -0.20 -2.59 2.79
CA LEU A 170 0.45 -1.90 1.68
C LEU A 170 1.72 -1.24 2.19
N ASN A 171 2.76 -1.21 1.37
CA ASN A 171 3.96 -0.40 1.61
C ASN A 171 4.40 0.19 0.27
N GLY A 172 4.26 1.51 0.11
CA GLY A 172 4.63 2.22 -1.11
C GLY A 172 5.82 3.13 -0.90
N PHE A 173 6.98 2.77 -1.46
CA PHE A 173 8.22 3.56 -1.43
C PHE A 173 8.75 3.88 -0.02
N GLY A 174 8.36 3.05 0.96
CA GLY A 174 8.71 3.22 2.37
C GLY A 174 9.78 2.27 2.88
N MET A 175 9.82 1.04 2.35
CA MET A 175 10.65 -0.05 2.90
C MET A 175 12.15 0.27 2.90
N ARG A 176 12.66 0.91 1.86
CA ARG A 176 14.07 1.30 1.76
C ARG A 176 14.51 2.34 2.80
N ASN A 177 13.55 3.04 3.42
CA ASN A 177 13.79 4.07 4.43
C ASN A 177 13.74 3.50 5.87
N VAL A 178 13.33 2.26 6.03
CA VAL A 178 13.31 1.57 7.32
C VAL A 178 14.73 1.07 7.63
N PRO A 179 15.28 1.36 8.83
CA PRO A 179 16.63 0.96 9.20
C PRO A 179 16.88 -0.55 9.15
N ASP A 180 15.86 -1.35 9.50
CA ASP A 180 15.88 -2.80 9.47
C ASP A 180 14.64 -3.33 8.71
N ALA A 181 14.85 -3.63 7.43
CA ALA A 181 13.79 -4.16 6.55
C ALA A 181 13.31 -5.55 7.04
N ARG A 182 14.22 -6.37 7.62
CA ARG A 182 13.87 -7.68 8.18
C ARG A 182 12.94 -7.52 9.39
N GLY A 183 13.28 -6.61 10.30
CA GLY A 183 12.42 -6.31 11.45
C GLY A 183 11.04 -5.82 11.03
N ALA A 184 10.95 -4.97 10.00
CA ALA A 184 9.67 -4.51 9.45
C ALA A 184 8.87 -5.64 8.78
N LEU A 185 9.52 -6.58 8.09
CA LEU A 185 8.87 -7.78 7.54
C LEU A 185 8.34 -8.70 8.63
N LEU A 186 9.09 -8.96 9.69
CA LEU A 186 8.66 -9.78 10.84
C LEU A 186 7.46 -9.15 11.55
N GLU A 187 7.48 -7.84 11.79
CA GLU A 187 6.33 -7.12 12.36
C GLU A 187 5.12 -7.13 11.43
N SER A 188 5.33 -6.96 10.12
CA SER A 188 4.26 -7.08 9.12
C SER A 188 3.66 -8.49 9.14
N TYR A 189 4.49 -9.52 9.23
CA TYR A 189 4.04 -10.91 9.35
C TYR A 189 3.22 -11.13 10.63
N ARG A 190 3.65 -10.57 11.75
CA ARG A 190 2.97 -10.69 13.04
C ARG A 190 1.56 -10.09 13.00
N VAL A 191 1.43 -8.84 12.50
CA VAL A 191 0.16 -8.11 12.50
C VAL A 191 -0.78 -8.51 11.36
N LEU A 192 -0.27 -9.18 10.32
CA LEU A 192 -1.05 -9.70 9.20
C LEU A 192 -1.78 -10.96 9.63
N ASP A 193 -3.04 -11.10 9.22
CA ASP A 193 -3.82 -12.31 9.48
C ASP A 193 -3.36 -13.49 8.62
N ALA A 194 -3.68 -14.71 9.02
CA ALA A 194 -3.43 -15.90 8.22
C ALA A 194 -4.18 -15.78 6.87
N GLY A 195 -3.51 -16.09 5.78
CA GLY A 195 -4.03 -15.86 4.43
C GLY A 195 -3.98 -14.41 3.96
N GLY A 196 -3.50 -13.48 4.78
CA GLY A 196 -3.37 -12.07 4.41
C GLY A 196 -2.22 -11.77 3.45
N TYR A 197 -2.20 -10.56 2.91
CA TYR A 197 -1.25 -10.11 1.89
C TYR A 197 -0.48 -8.87 2.30
N LEU A 198 0.83 -8.88 2.07
CA LEU A 198 1.68 -7.69 2.08
C LEU A 198 2.08 -7.36 0.64
N CYS A 199 1.76 -6.15 0.19
CA CYS A 199 2.20 -5.62 -1.10
C CYS A 199 3.25 -4.53 -0.89
N VAL A 200 4.45 -4.77 -1.40
CA VAL A 200 5.55 -3.79 -1.38
C VAL A 200 5.78 -3.26 -2.78
N LEU A 201 5.52 -1.98 -3.00
CA LEU A 201 5.86 -1.24 -4.22
C LEU A 201 7.09 -0.38 -3.92
N GLU A 202 8.23 -0.71 -4.52
CA GLU A 202 9.49 -0.07 -4.13
C GLU A 202 10.48 0.06 -5.28
N PHE A 203 11.43 0.99 -5.14
CA PHE A 203 12.64 1.07 -5.93
C PHE A 203 13.72 0.18 -5.30
N PHE A 204 14.07 -0.89 -5.98
CA PHE A 204 15.13 -1.80 -5.54
C PHE A 204 16.47 -1.46 -6.20
N SER A 205 17.56 -1.93 -5.60
CA SER A 205 18.89 -1.78 -6.19
C SER A 205 18.91 -2.38 -7.60
N PRO A 206 19.44 -1.65 -8.59
CA PRO A 206 19.37 -2.05 -9.99
C PRO A 206 20.23 -3.27 -10.27
N ARG A 207 19.68 -4.25 -11.04
CA ARG A 207 20.36 -5.49 -11.40
C ARG A 207 21.10 -5.40 -12.75
N ASN A 208 20.46 -4.80 -13.75
CA ASN A 208 21.01 -4.71 -15.07
C ASN A 208 22.01 -3.54 -15.20
N LEU A 209 22.95 -3.66 -16.13
CA LEU A 209 24.00 -2.68 -16.35
C LEU A 209 23.46 -1.31 -16.76
N PHE A 210 22.38 -1.28 -17.54
CA PHE A 210 21.74 -0.04 -17.98
C PHE A 210 21.15 0.73 -16.80
N ASN A 211 20.37 0.08 -15.93
CA ASN A 211 19.81 0.72 -14.75
C ASN A 211 20.92 1.09 -13.75
N LYS A 212 21.98 0.26 -13.61
CA LYS A 212 23.16 0.63 -12.81
C LYS A 212 23.81 1.91 -13.31
N PHE A 213 24.00 2.04 -14.63
CA PHE A 213 24.53 3.24 -15.25
C PHE A 213 23.60 4.43 -15.04
N PHE A 214 22.29 4.25 -15.26
CA PHE A 214 21.29 5.29 -15.05
C PHE A 214 21.35 5.83 -13.61
N TYR A 215 21.25 4.96 -12.61
CA TYR A 215 21.24 5.40 -11.20
C TYR A 215 22.59 5.89 -10.69
N LYS A 216 23.71 5.41 -11.22
CA LYS A 216 25.05 5.85 -10.81
C LYS A 216 25.53 7.11 -11.50
N VAL A 217 25.09 7.35 -12.72
CA VAL A 217 25.63 8.45 -13.56
C VAL A 217 24.55 9.48 -13.87
N LEU A 218 23.42 9.07 -14.46
CA LEU A 218 22.42 10.00 -14.94
C LEU A 218 21.53 10.52 -13.81
N ALA A 219 21.02 9.65 -12.95
CA ALA A 219 20.11 10.07 -11.89
C ALA A 219 20.75 11.06 -10.88
N PRO A 220 22.00 10.88 -10.40
CA PRO A 220 22.66 11.87 -9.55
C PRO A 220 22.87 13.24 -10.22
N LEU A 221 22.96 13.27 -11.54
CA LEU A 221 23.11 14.51 -12.28
C LEU A 221 21.78 15.24 -12.51
N PHE A 222 20.75 14.52 -12.94
CA PHE A 222 19.47 15.11 -13.34
C PHE A 222 18.48 15.30 -12.18
N ILE A 223 18.34 14.31 -11.30
CA ILE A 223 17.34 14.34 -10.24
C ILE A 223 17.56 15.46 -9.23
N PRO A 224 18.79 15.71 -8.71
CA PRO A 224 19.03 16.83 -7.79
C PRO A 224 18.83 18.20 -8.44
N VAL A 225 19.21 18.36 -9.73
CA VAL A 225 19.02 19.61 -10.47
C VAL A 225 17.53 19.91 -10.63
N MET A 226 16.75 18.92 -11.05
CA MET A 226 15.29 19.03 -11.14
C MET A 226 14.67 19.31 -9.77
N GLY A 227 15.14 18.63 -8.73
CA GLY A 227 14.69 18.83 -7.36
C GLY A 227 14.98 20.25 -6.85
N ALA A 228 16.16 20.78 -7.08
CA ALA A 228 16.52 22.14 -6.71
C ALA A 228 15.63 23.17 -7.42
N PHE A 229 15.34 22.97 -8.70
CA PHE A 229 14.48 23.85 -9.49
C PHE A 229 13.03 23.89 -8.98
N PHE A 230 12.46 22.74 -8.61
CA PHE A 230 11.05 22.66 -8.22
C PHE A 230 10.79 22.75 -6.71
N SER A 231 11.74 22.37 -5.84
CA SER A 231 11.54 22.32 -4.39
C SER A 231 12.55 23.09 -3.55
N GLY A 232 13.67 23.52 -4.14
CA GLY A 232 14.77 24.15 -3.41
C GLY A 232 15.53 23.24 -2.45
N LYS A 233 15.28 21.91 -2.47
CA LYS A 233 15.89 20.94 -1.52
C LYS A 233 16.65 19.84 -2.26
N ARG A 234 17.87 20.12 -2.64
CA ARG A 234 18.79 19.19 -3.31
C ARG A 234 19.02 17.92 -2.49
N ASP A 235 19.15 18.05 -1.19
CA ASP A 235 19.50 16.94 -0.26
C ASP A 235 18.48 15.79 -0.29
N ALA A 236 17.19 16.10 -0.45
CA ALA A 236 16.14 15.09 -0.50
C ALA A 236 16.27 14.18 -1.74
N TYR A 237 16.75 14.73 -2.85
CA TYR A 237 16.93 13.99 -4.10
C TYR A 237 18.22 13.19 -4.14
N GLU A 238 19.29 13.73 -3.56
CA GLU A 238 20.53 12.98 -3.33
C GLU A 238 20.25 11.78 -2.41
N TYR A 239 19.44 11.99 -1.36
CA TYR A 239 18.98 10.92 -0.50
C TYR A 239 18.18 9.85 -1.28
N LEU A 240 17.23 10.25 -2.15
CA LEU A 240 16.45 9.32 -2.96
C LEU A 240 17.35 8.39 -3.77
N VAL A 241 18.28 8.94 -4.55
CA VAL A 241 19.19 8.14 -5.39
C VAL A 241 20.06 7.22 -4.53
N ASN A 242 20.66 7.77 -3.47
CA ASN A 242 21.52 7.00 -2.58
C ASN A 242 20.77 5.88 -1.85
N SER A 243 19.53 6.11 -1.42
CA SER A 243 18.70 5.09 -0.77
C SER A 243 18.37 3.93 -1.71
N ILE A 244 18.11 4.20 -3.00
CA ILE A 244 17.86 3.17 -4.01
C ILE A 244 19.11 2.30 -4.23
N ILE A 245 20.28 2.94 -4.42
CA ILE A 245 21.53 2.21 -4.71
C ILE A 245 21.95 1.33 -3.53
N ARG A 246 21.69 1.79 -2.29
CA ARG A 246 22.08 1.08 -1.05
C ARG A 246 21.07 0.02 -0.60
N PHE A 247 19.86 0.06 -1.14
CA PHE A 247 18.82 -0.90 -0.76
C PHE A 247 19.12 -2.29 -1.36
N LEU A 248 18.37 -3.27 -0.94
CA LEU A 248 18.46 -4.65 -1.43
C LEU A 248 18.11 -4.75 -2.92
N SER A 249 18.62 -5.78 -3.60
CA SER A 249 18.02 -6.20 -4.86
C SER A 249 16.64 -6.81 -4.59
N VAL A 250 15.78 -6.85 -5.62
CA VAL A 250 14.45 -7.45 -5.46
C VAL A 250 14.52 -8.94 -5.08
N ASP A 251 15.54 -9.66 -5.54
CA ASP A 251 15.69 -11.09 -5.20
C ASP A 251 16.15 -11.28 -3.75
N ASP A 252 17.11 -10.46 -3.28
CA ASP A 252 17.55 -10.51 -1.88
C ASP A 252 16.40 -10.16 -0.94
N PHE A 253 15.56 -9.20 -1.36
CA PHE A 253 14.36 -8.84 -0.59
C PHE A 253 13.33 -9.99 -0.56
N CYS A 254 13.07 -10.64 -1.69
CA CYS A 254 12.17 -11.80 -1.75
C CYS A 254 12.68 -12.94 -0.87
N LYS A 255 13.98 -13.27 -0.96
CA LYS A 255 14.60 -14.29 -0.11
C LYS A 255 14.47 -13.94 1.38
N MET A 256 14.72 -12.69 1.76
CA MET A 256 14.52 -12.21 3.12
C MET A 256 13.07 -12.35 3.58
N ALA A 257 12.10 -12.05 2.71
CA ALA A 257 10.68 -12.20 3.00
C ALA A 257 10.29 -13.67 3.22
N GLU A 258 10.82 -14.60 2.40
CA GLU A 258 10.64 -16.04 2.58
C GLU A 258 11.23 -16.53 3.90
N GLU A 259 12.42 -16.05 4.27
CA GLU A 259 13.03 -16.35 5.59
C GLU A 259 12.20 -15.79 6.77
N CYS A 260 11.38 -14.76 6.55
CA CYS A 260 10.42 -14.21 7.52
C CYS A 260 9.09 -14.97 7.54
N GLY A 261 8.91 -16.02 6.71
CA GLY A 261 7.72 -16.87 6.67
C GLY A 261 6.70 -16.53 5.57
N PHE A 262 6.96 -15.53 4.76
CA PHE A 262 6.08 -15.19 3.63
C PHE A 262 6.28 -16.12 2.43
N GLU A 263 5.21 -16.32 1.66
CA GLU A 263 5.27 -16.86 0.31
C GLU A 263 5.30 -15.72 -0.71
N VAL A 264 6.24 -15.74 -1.66
CA VAL A 264 6.29 -14.78 -2.76
C VAL A 264 5.32 -15.20 -3.86
N LYS A 265 4.15 -14.59 -3.93
CA LYS A 265 3.13 -14.92 -4.94
C LYS A 265 3.46 -14.32 -6.31
N LYS A 266 4.06 -13.13 -6.35
CA LYS A 266 4.40 -12.43 -7.60
C LYS A 266 5.42 -11.33 -7.38
N VAL A 267 6.31 -11.21 -8.34
CA VAL A 267 7.14 -10.01 -8.54
C VAL A 267 6.76 -9.40 -9.88
N LYS A 268 6.32 -8.15 -9.88
CA LYS A 268 6.01 -7.38 -11.08
C LYS A 268 7.04 -6.30 -11.27
N MET A 269 7.77 -6.36 -12.35
CA MET A 269 8.69 -5.32 -12.79
C MET A 269 7.93 -4.23 -13.55
N PHE A 270 8.22 -2.96 -13.25
CA PHE A 270 7.70 -1.78 -13.93
C PHE A 270 8.83 -1.04 -14.65
N ASP A 271 8.53 -0.47 -15.80
CA ASP A 271 9.36 0.43 -16.59
C ASP A 271 10.84 0.00 -16.70
N GLY A 272 11.03 -1.24 -17.16
CA GLY A 272 12.37 -1.80 -17.36
C GLY A 272 13.18 -2.06 -16.09
N GLY A 273 12.52 -2.13 -14.91
CA GLY A 273 13.18 -2.41 -13.63
C GLY A 273 13.51 -1.14 -12.83
N ILE A 274 12.80 -0.04 -13.08
CA ILE A 274 12.87 1.17 -12.25
C ILE A 274 12.18 0.90 -10.90
N SER A 275 10.99 0.29 -10.92
CA SER A 275 10.23 -0.07 -9.73
C SER A 275 9.72 -1.49 -9.82
N PHE A 276 9.43 -2.09 -8.66
CA PHE A 276 8.85 -3.43 -8.56
C PHE A 276 7.71 -3.47 -7.56
N GLY A 277 6.67 -4.23 -7.90
CA GLY A 277 5.62 -4.64 -6.98
C GLY A 277 5.86 -6.08 -6.53
N VAL A 278 6.11 -6.28 -5.24
CA VAL A 278 6.32 -7.60 -4.64
C VAL A 278 5.06 -7.95 -3.85
N PHE A 279 4.46 -9.09 -4.15
CA PHE A 279 3.24 -9.58 -3.51
C PHE A 279 3.57 -10.78 -2.63
N LEU A 280 3.49 -10.57 -1.33
CA LEU A 280 3.81 -11.53 -0.29
C LEU A 280 2.51 -12.01 0.36
N HIS A 281 2.43 -13.28 0.66
CA HIS A 281 1.29 -13.93 1.30
C HIS A 281 1.72 -14.59 2.61
N LYS A 282 0.95 -14.38 3.65
CA LYS A 282 1.12 -15.13 4.90
C LYS A 282 0.31 -16.43 4.78
N PRO A 283 0.95 -17.60 4.70
CA PRO A 283 0.22 -18.85 4.54
C PRO A 283 -0.70 -19.12 5.73
N VAL A 284 -1.83 -19.76 5.45
CA VAL A 284 -2.66 -20.34 6.50
C VAL A 284 -1.88 -21.54 7.04
N SER A 285 -1.45 -21.51 8.31
CA SER A 285 -0.82 -22.67 8.94
C SER A 285 -1.76 -23.87 8.75
N ALA A 286 -1.24 -24.94 8.14
CA ALA A 286 -1.93 -26.22 8.22
C ALA A 286 -2.07 -26.57 9.72
N ALA A 287 -3.34 -26.67 10.17
CA ALA A 287 -3.66 -27.03 11.55
C ALA A 287 -3.23 -28.47 11.84
#